data_e539054ae35bd91ffb38ac42dbd0e105
#
_entry.id   e539054ae35bd91ffb38ac42dbd0e105
#
_cell.length_a   1.000
_cell.length_b   1.000
_cell.length_c   1.000
_cell.angle_alpha   90.00
_cell.angle_beta   90.00
_cell.angle_gamma   90.00
#
_symmetry.space_group_name_H-M   'P 1'
#
loop_
_entity.id
_entity.type
_entity.pdbx_description
1 polymer ?
#
loop_
_entity_poly.entity_id
_entity_poly.type
_entity_poly.pdbx_seq_one_letter_code
_entity_poly.pdbx_strand_id
1 'polypeptide(L)'
;MKAVGKAHGFALLDLIFVCGIIGLLCGIALPRILVARQSAGAASAIGSLRSINSSELTFALTCGNGFYSPNLTRLGVAPPGSREPFLSPNMTASDSVIKSGYTITVEGTPFAGAPPTCNGLAAGEAAQGFRSGADPTEPTNPRFFASNSNGSIFEHDASLFASMPEVGEPPSGHVVR
;
A
#
# COMPACT_ATOMS: atom_id res chain seq x y z
N MET A 1 -42.99 -54.11 -19.42
CA MET A 1 -42.29 -54.15 -18.12
C MET A 1 -41.43 -52.95 -18.01
N LYS A 2 -41.79 -51.98 -17.16
CA LYS A 2 -40.99 -50.80 -16.90
C LYS A 2 -39.98 -51.11 -15.79
N ALA A 3 -38.68 -51.01 -16.09
CA ALA A 3 -37.64 -51.16 -15.10
C ALA A 3 -37.70 -49.93 -14.15
N VAL A 4 -38.00 -50.17 -12.88
CA VAL A 4 -37.94 -49.19 -11.80
C VAL A 4 -36.46 -49.01 -11.49
N GLY A 5 -35.88 -47.87 -11.93
CA GLY A 5 -34.53 -47.49 -11.56
C GLY A 5 -34.43 -47.35 -10.05
N LYS A 6 -33.49 -48.04 -9.43
CA LYS A 6 -33.16 -47.92 -8.01
C LYS A 6 -32.65 -46.48 -7.77
N ALA A 7 -33.46 -45.62 -7.13
CA ALA A 7 -33.01 -44.37 -6.58
C ALA A 7 -32.03 -44.68 -5.43
N HIS A 8 -30.75 -44.49 -5.64
CA HIS A 8 -29.75 -44.52 -4.55
C HIS A 8 -30.00 -43.32 -3.66
N GLY A 9 -30.71 -43.53 -2.55
CA GLY A 9 -30.85 -42.50 -1.51
C GLY A 9 -29.49 -42.23 -0.91
N PHE A 10 -29.10 -40.94 -0.89
CA PHE A 10 -27.90 -40.47 -0.19
C PHE A 10 -28.09 -40.81 1.30
N ALA A 11 -27.21 -41.62 1.87
CA ALA A 11 -27.32 -41.98 3.27
C ALA A 11 -26.97 -40.74 4.12
N LEU A 12 -27.77 -40.41 5.15
CA LEU A 12 -27.54 -39.32 6.07
C LEU A 12 -26.16 -39.42 6.72
N LEU A 13 -25.65 -40.62 6.89
CA LEU A 13 -24.32 -40.94 7.40
C LEU A 13 -23.21 -40.43 6.46
N ASP A 14 -23.36 -40.54 5.14
CA ASP A 14 -22.40 -40.03 4.16
C ASP A 14 -22.31 -38.48 4.24
N LEU A 15 -23.46 -37.83 4.43
CA LEU A 15 -23.50 -36.38 4.58
C LEU A 15 -22.75 -35.91 5.82
N ILE A 16 -23.01 -36.58 6.97
CA ILE A 16 -22.32 -36.23 8.24
C ILE A 16 -20.81 -36.48 8.13
N PHE A 17 -20.42 -37.58 7.49
CA PHE A 17 -19.00 -37.90 7.30
C PHE A 17 -18.29 -36.85 6.42
N VAL A 18 -18.89 -36.44 5.31
CA VAL A 18 -18.35 -35.39 4.44
C VAL A 18 -18.28 -34.06 5.16
N CYS A 19 -19.33 -33.67 5.91
CA CYS A 19 -19.31 -32.44 6.72
C CYS A 19 -18.21 -32.45 7.78
N GLY A 20 -17.96 -33.62 8.39
CA GLY A 20 -16.89 -33.81 9.36
C GLY A 20 -15.50 -33.60 8.75
N ILE A 21 -15.25 -34.16 7.55
CA ILE A 21 -13.99 -33.97 6.83
C ILE A 21 -13.79 -32.50 6.44
N ILE A 22 -14.84 -31.87 5.89
CA ILE A 22 -14.78 -30.44 5.53
C ILE A 22 -14.48 -29.58 6.75
N GLY A 23 -15.14 -29.82 7.90
CA GLY A 23 -14.90 -29.11 9.14
C GLY A 23 -13.45 -29.25 9.62
N LEU A 24 -12.88 -30.46 9.55
CA LEU A 24 -11.49 -30.71 9.90
C LEU A 24 -10.52 -29.94 8.98
N LEU A 25 -10.75 -29.99 7.66
CA LEU A 25 -9.92 -29.26 6.69
C LEU A 25 -10.00 -27.76 6.88
N CYS A 26 -11.19 -27.19 7.12
CA CYS A 26 -11.39 -25.78 7.39
C CYS A 26 -10.64 -25.33 8.66
N GLY A 27 -10.63 -26.15 9.71
CA GLY A 27 -9.93 -25.85 10.95
C GLY A 27 -8.41 -25.64 10.77
N ILE A 28 -7.80 -26.33 9.82
CA ILE A 28 -6.37 -26.21 9.49
C ILE A 28 -6.11 -25.09 8.47
N ALA A 29 -7.05 -24.89 7.53
CA ALA A 29 -6.87 -23.94 6.42
C ALA A 29 -7.05 -22.49 6.84
N LEU A 30 -8.01 -22.18 7.72
CA LEU A 30 -8.33 -20.81 8.09
C LEU A 30 -7.15 -20.00 8.63
N PRO A 31 -6.34 -20.47 9.62
CA PRO A 31 -5.21 -19.69 10.13
C PRO A 31 -4.14 -19.45 9.06
N ARG A 32 -3.94 -20.41 8.14
CA ARG A 32 -2.96 -20.26 7.06
C ARG A 32 -3.39 -19.22 6.02
N ILE A 33 -4.68 -19.12 5.73
CA ILE A 33 -5.23 -18.11 4.82
C ILE A 33 -5.04 -16.70 5.38
N LEU A 34 -5.21 -16.49 6.68
CA LEU A 34 -5.00 -15.18 7.32
C LEU A 34 -3.53 -14.73 7.19
N VAL A 35 -2.57 -15.60 7.48
CA VAL A 35 -1.14 -15.30 7.31
C VAL A 35 -0.80 -15.01 5.85
N ALA A 36 -1.37 -15.77 4.90
CA ALA A 36 -1.16 -15.53 3.48
C ALA A 36 -1.71 -14.17 3.04
N ARG A 37 -2.88 -13.76 3.54
CA ARG A 37 -3.45 -12.43 3.28
C ARG A 37 -2.57 -11.31 3.82
N GLN A 38 -2.05 -11.44 5.04
CA GLN A 38 -1.12 -10.45 5.61
C GLN A 38 0.15 -10.32 4.78
N SER A 39 0.73 -11.44 4.33
CA SER A 39 1.91 -11.44 3.46
C SER A 39 1.65 -10.80 2.10
N ALA A 40 0.50 -11.09 1.49
CA ALA A 40 0.09 -10.47 0.22
C ALA A 40 -0.14 -8.95 0.38
N GLY A 41 -0.78 -8.54 1.49
CA GLY A 41 -0.95 -7.13 1.84
C GLY A 41 0.38 -6.41 2.00
N ALA A 42 1.33 -7.00 2.73
CA ALA A 42 2.69 -6.46 2.90
C ALA A 42 3.43 -6.29 1.56
N ALA A 43 3.37 -7.28 0.68
CA ALA A 43 3.96 -7.17 -0.66
C ALA A 43 3.31 -6.04 -1.49
N SER A 44 1.98 -5.87 -1.40
CA SER A 44 1.26 -4.78 -2.03
C SER A 44 1.64 -3.41 -1.46
N ALA A 45 1.84 -3.31 -0.14
CA ALA A 45 2.29 -2.09 0.54
C ALA A 45 3.69 -1.68 0.06
N ILE A 46 4.65 -2.60 0.03
CA ILE A 46 6.00 -2.38 -0.50
C ILE A 46 5.93 -1.93 -1.97
N GLY A 47 5.11 -2.60 -2.80
CA GLY A 47 4.90 -2.20 -4.19
C GLY A 47 4.33 -0.80 -4.34
N SER A 48 3.42 -0.40 -3.45
CA SER A 48 2.85 0.95 -3.42
C SER A 48 3.87 2.01 -3.04
N LEU A 49 4.71 1.75 -2.02
CA LEU A 49 5.80 2.66 -1.64
C LEU A 49 6.85 2.81 -2.76
N ARG A 50 7.19 1.73 -3.47
CA ARG A 50 8.07 1.80 -4.66
C ARG A 50 7.46 2.65 -5.77
N SER A 51 6.16 2.50 -6.02
CA SER A 51 5.44 3.32 -7.00
C SER A 51 5.44 4.80 -6.61
N ILE A 52 5.24 5.12 -5.33
CA ILE A 52 5.31 6.48 -4.80
C ILE A 52 6.73 7.05 -4.99
N ASN A 53 7.77 6.34 -4.58
CA ASN A 53 9.16 6.79 -4.74
C ASN A 53 9.50 7.10 -6.22
N SER A 54 9.05 6.24 -7.14
CA SER A 54 9.24 6.44 -8.59
C SER A 54 8.45 7.66 -9.10
N SER A 55 7.22 7.84 -8.63
CA SER A 55 6.36 8.95 -9.02
C SER A 55 6.87 10.28 -8.49
N GLU A 56 7.35 10.32 -7.25
CA GLU A 56 7.98 11.49 -6.64
C GLU A 56 9.25 11.89 -7.37
N LEU A 57 10.11 10.93 -7.70
CA LEU A 57 11.30 11.19 -8.50
C LEU A 57 10.96 11.73 -9.89
N THR A 58 9.96 11.14 -10.54
CA THR A 58 9.49 11.60 -11.85
C THR A 58 8.93 13.01 -11.76
N PHE A 59 8.12 13.29 -10.73
CA PHE A 59 7.60 14.62 -10.46
C PHE A 59 8.73 15.64 -10.27
N ALA A 60 9.69 15.34 -9.40
CA ALA A 60 10.81 16.24 -9.13
C ALA A 60 11.63 16.57 -10.39
N LEU A 61 11.89 15.57 -11.24
CA LEU A 61 12.70 15.73 -12.45
C LEU A 61 11.97 16.44 -13.60
N THR A 62 10.64 16.27 -13.72
CA THR A 62 9.89 16.74 -14.89
C THR A 62 9.00 17.96 -14.64
N CYS A 63 8.60 18.18 -13.39
CA CYS A 63 7.58 19.15 -13.02
C CYS A 63 7.92 19.99 -11.80
N GLY A 64 8.60 19.40 -10.83
CA GLY A 64 8.90 20.01 -9.53
C GLY A 64 10.16 20.83 -9.48
N ASN A 65 10.90 20.99 -10.58
CA ASN A 65 12.19 21.71 -10.63
C ASN A 65 13.20 21.23 -9.57
N GLY A 66 13.25 19.92 -9.32
CA GLY A 66 14.09 19.28 -8.31
C GLY A 66 13.45 19.16 -6.92
N PHE A 67 12.22 19.61 -6.76
CA PHE A 67 11.46 19.51 -5.51
C PHE A 67 10.37 18.44 -5.62
N TYR A 68 10.00 17.88 -4.48
CA TYR A 68 9.03 16.78 -4.35
C TYR A 68 7.62 17.31 -4.08
N SER A 69 6.64 16.45 -4.29
CA SER A 69 5.25 16.73 -3.97
C SER A 69 5.03 16.73 -2.44
N PRO A 70 4.22 17.64 -1.88
CA PRO A 70 3.94 17.63 -0.45
C PRO A 70 2.97 16.53 -0.01
N ASN A 71 2.21 15.93 -0.92
CA ASN A 71 1.21 14.91 -0.59
C ASN A 71 0.76 14.09 -1.81
N LEU A 72 -0.01 13.02 -1.55
CA LEU A 72 -0.51 12.10 -2.58
C LEU A 72 -1.43 12.78 -3.59
N THR A 73 -2.30 13.68 -3.15
CA THR A 73 -3.29 14.32 -4.04
C THR A 73 -2.61 15.15 -5.12
N ARG A 74 -1.47 15.75 -4.84
CA ARG A 74 -0.70 16.53 -5.83
C ARG A 74 -0.03 15.67 -6.90
N LEU A 75 0.36 14.44 -6.57
CA LEU A 75 0.85 13.47 -7.57
C LEU A 75 -0.27 13.00 -8.53
N GLY A 76 -1.52 13.17 -8.13
CA GLY A 76 -2.68 12.90 -8.96
C GLY A 76 -3.00 13.99 -9.99
N VAL A 77 -2.34 15.14 -9.92
CA VAL A 77 -2.54 16.24 -10.88
C VAL A 77 -1.58 16.06 -12.05
N ALA A 78 -2.15 15.84 -13.25
CA ALA A 78 -1.36 15.67 -14.46
C ALA A 78 -0.63 16.97 -14.85
N PRO A 79 0.59 16.88 -15.42
CA PRO A 79 1.30 18.04 -15.95
C PRO A 79 0.59 18.62 -17.18
N PRO A 80 0.78 19.91 -17.50
CA PRO A 80 0.22 20.53 -18.69
C PRO A 80 0.60 19.74 -19.98
N GLY A 81 -0.41 19.48 -20.80
CA GLY A 81 -0.21 18.70 -22.03
C GLY A 81 -0.28 17.19 -21.88
N SER A 82 -0.32 16.66 -20.66
CA SER A 82 -0.56 15.25 -20.37
C SER A 82 -1.95 15.05 -19.78
N ARG A 83 -2.54 13.86 -20.03
CA ARG A 83 -3.74 13.40 -19.35
C ARG A 83 -3.43 12.40 -18.23
N GLU A 84 -2.18 11.97 -18.13
CA GLU A 84 -1.75 10.97 -17.16
C GLU A 84 -1.13 11.66 -15.94
N PRO A 85 -1.65 11.40 -14.74
CA PRO A 85 -1.05 11.86 -13.50
C PRO A 85 0.26 11.09 -13.20
N PHE A 86 1.08 11.61 -12.29
CA PHE A 86 2.34 10.96 -11.86
C PHE A 86 2.09 9.65 -11.12
N LEU A 87 0.96 9.57 -10.40
CA LEU A 87 0.55 8.39 -9.65
C LEU A 87 -0.93 8.09 -9.95
N SER A 88 -1.29 6.81 -9.94
CA SER A 88 -2.64 6.36 -10.32
C SER A 88 -3.74 6.99 -9.44
N PRO A 89 -4.94 7.26 -10.00
CA PRO A 89 -6.05 7.88 -9.27
C PRO A 89 -6.48 7.12 -8.00
N ASN A 90 -6.31 5.80 -7.98
CA ASN A 90 -6.61 4.96 -6.80
C ASN A 90 -5.69 5.24 -5.61
N MET A 91 -4.53 5.86 -5.86
CA MET A 91 -3.54 6.19 -4.83
C MET A 91 -3.55 7.68 -4.48
N THR A 92 -4.27 8.50 -5.25
CA THR A 92 -4.26 9.97 -5.12
C THR A 92 -5.63 10.56 -4.83
N ALA A 93 -6.61 9.71 -4.49
CA ALA A 93 -7.98 10.14 -4.16
C ALA A 93 -8.04 10.99 -2.88
N SER A 94 -7.08 10.84 -1.99
CA SER A 94 -6.90 11.63 -0.75
C SER A 94 -5.44 11.55 -0.31
N ASP A 95 -5.05 12.37 0.67
CA ASP A 95 -3.68 12.36 1.23
C ASP A 95 -3.37 11.14 2.09
N SER A 96 -4.40 10.34 2.37
CA SER A 96 -4.28 9.02 3.01
C SER A 96 -5.25 8.05 2.35
N VAL A 97 -4.75 6.94 1.81
CA VAL A 97 -5.56 5.95 1.09
C VAL A 97 -5.36 4.55 1.68
N ILE A 98 -6.45 3.77 1.72
CA ILE A 98 -6.41 2.39 2.14
C ILE A 98 -6.30 1.48 0.92
N LYS A 99 -5.24 0.65 0.89
CA LYS A 99 -5.01 -0.32 -0.17
C LYS A 99 -4.46 -1.63 0.39
N SER A 100 -5.10 -2.73 0.02
CA SER A 100 -4.68 -4.10 0.41
C SER A 100 -4.47 -4.29 1.91
N GLY A 101 -5.27 -3.62 2.75
CA GLY A 101 -5.17 -3.70 4.22
C GLY A 101 -4.08 -2.82 4.84
N TYR A 102 -3.58 -1.84 4.09
CA TYR A 102 -2.64 -0.83 4.57
C TYR A 102 -3.16 0.58 4.31
N THR A 103 -2.99 1.46 5.28
CA THR A 103 -3.16 2.90 5.14
C THR A 103 -1.86 3.49 4.62
N ILE A 104 -1.90 4.09 3.44
CA ILE A 104 -0.74 4.69 2.77
C ILE A 104 -0.86 6.20 2.87
N THR A 105 0.19 6.85 3.36
CA THR A 105 0.27 8.30 3.55
C THR A 105 1.60 8.82 3.01
N VAL A 106 1.57 10.01 2.43
CA VAL A 106 2.78 10.75 1.99
C VAL A 106 2.71 12.16 2.53
N GLU A 107 3.84 12.64 3.02
CA GLU A 107 4.00 14.00 3.53
C GLU A 107 5.38 14.53 3.16
N GLY A 108 5.42 15.76 2.67
CA GLY A 108 6.64 16.55 2.48
C GLY A 108 6.47 17.93 3.08
N THR A 109 7.49 18.39 3.79
CA THR A 109 7.47 19.73 4.41
C THR A 109 7.66 20.80 3.34
N PRO A 110 6.71 21.72 3.14
CA PRO A 110 6.84 22.80 2.17
C PRO A 110 8.10 23.65 2.42
N PHE A 111 8.84 23.95 1.36
CA PHE A 111 10.06 24.75 1.42
C PHE A 111 9.85 26.11 0.77
N ALA A 112 9.97 27.18 1.56
CA ALA A 112 9.69 28.55 1.12
C ALA A 112 10.48 28.99 -0.14
N GLY A 113 11.65 28.39 -0.40
CA GLY A 113 12.48 28.66 -1.57
C GLY A 113 12.13 27.81 -2.80
N ALA A 114 11.13 26.93 -2.73
CA ALA A 114 10.73 26.12 -3.86
C ALA A 114 10.07 26.98 -4.95
N PRO A 115 10.43 26.81 -6.24
CA PRO A 115 9.73 27.48 -7.34
C PRO A 115 8.33 26.89 -7.55
N PRO A 116 7.45 27.56 -8.29
CA PRO A 116 6.19 26.99 -8.68
C PRO A 116 6.40 25.77 -9.58
N THR A 117 5.51 24.78 -9.46
CA THR A 117 5.58 23.53 -10.24
C THR A 117 4.68 23.58 -11.47
N CYS A 118 4.94 22.69 -12.42
CA CYS A 118 4.16 22.62 -13.66
C CYS A 118 2.70 22.21 -13.43
N ASN A 119 2.39 21.46 -12.36
CA ASN A 119 1.05 20.96 -12.04
C ASN A 119 0.26 21.85 -11.05
N GLY A 120 0.71 23.11 -10.86
CA GLY A 120 -0.07 24.14 -10.17
C GLY A 120 0.19 24.28 -8.67
N LEU A 121 1.30 23.75 -8.13
CA LEU A 121 1.80 24.19 -6.82
C LEU A 121 2.39 25.58 -6.93
N ALA A 122 2.04 26.47 -6.02
CA ALA A 122 2.62 27.79 -5.94
C ALA A 122 4.07 27.75 -5.43
N ALA A 123 4.79 28.89 -5.57
CA ALA A 123 6.11 29.02 -4.99
C ALA A 123 6.04 28.81 -3.46
N GLY A 124 6.95 28.00 -2.94
CA GLY A 124 7.03 27.67 -1.52
C GLY A 124 6.17 26.50 -1.07
N GLU A 125 5.40 25.86 -1.97
CA GLU A 125 4.53 24.74 -1.60
C GLU A 125 5.16 23.35 -1.84
N ALA A 126 6.15 23.23 -2.73
CA ALA A 126 6.86 21.98 -2.97
C ALA A 126 7.89 21.71 -1.86
N ALA A 127 8.26 20.47 -1.64
CA ALA A 127 9.12 20.02 -0.54
C ALA A 127 10.52 19.65 -1.03
N GLN A 128 11.53 19.78 -0.16
CA GLN A 128 12.91 19.34 -0.45
C GLN A 128 13.10 17.83 -0.33
N GLY A 129 12.24 17.19 0.41
CA GLY A 129 12.17 15.75 0.60
C GLY A 129 10.74 15.33 0.89
N PHE A 130 10.52 14.04 1.00
CA PHE A 130 9.22 13.49 1.41
C PHE A 130 9.43 12.27 2.30
N ARG A 131 8.42 11.95 3.06
CA ARG A 131 8.28 10.68 3.77
C ARG A 131 6.98 10.01 3.38
N SER A 132 7.00 8.69 3.30
CA SER A 132 5.81 7.89 3.02
C SER A 132 5.73 6.75 4.02
N GLY A 133 4.51 6.38 4.40
CA GLY A 133 4.25 5.29 5.31
C GLY A 133 3.17 4.37 4.76
N ALA A 134 3.24 3.12 5.17
CA ALA A 134 2.21 2.11 4.95
C ALA A 134 1.99 1.37 6.26
N ASP A 135 0.95 1.78 6.98
CA ASP A 135 0.58 1.23 8.27
C ASP A 135 -0.57 0.24 8.10
N PRO A 136 -0.51 -0.97 8.69
CA PRO A 136 -1.57 -1.95 8.56
C PRO A 136 -2.87 -1.46 9.22
N THR A 137 -4.02 -1.73 8.57
CA THR A 137 -5.34 -1.44 9.13
C THR A 137 -5.76 -2.45 10.20
N GLU A 138 -5.18 -3.66 10.15
CA GLU A 138 -5.43 -4.74 11.10
C GLU A 138 -4.45 -4.66 12.27
N PRO A 139 -4.90 -4.50 13.53
CA PRO A 139 -4.00 -4.35 14.69
C PRO A 139 -3.13 -5.59 14.98
N THR A 140 -3.52 -6.75 14.46
CA THR A 140 -2.79 -8.01 14.61
C THR A 140 -1.65 -8.18 13.60
N ASN A 141 -1.53 -7.28 12.62
CA ASN A 141 -0.45 -7.31 11.64
C ASN A 141 0.73 -6.47 12.15
N PRO A 142 1.87 -7.07 12.50
CA PRO A 142 3.01 -6.36 13.10
C PRO A 142 3.96 -5.73 12.07
N ARG A 143 3.59 -5.69 10.79
CA ARG A 143 4.49 -5.24 9.72
C ARG A 143 4.14 -3.84 9.25
N PHE A 144 4.94 -2.88 9.61
CA PHE A 144 4.82 -1.47 9.21
C PHE A 144 5.95 -1.12 8.24
N PHE A 145 5.65 -0.33 7.23
CA PHE A 145 6.62 0.06 6.21
C PHE A 145 6.67 1.58 6.09
N ALA A 146 7.87 2.10 5.85
CA ALA A 146 8.07 3.51 5.52
C ALA A 146 9.18 3.68 4.49
N SER A 147 9.15 4.80 3.79
CA SER A 147 10.17 5.20 2.83
C SER A 147 10.30 6.72 2.81
N ASN A 148 11.35 7.21 2.20
CA ASN A 148 11.60 8.64 2.03
C ASN A 148 12.28 8.93 0.69
N SER A 149 12.72 10.18 0.50
CA SER A 149 13.38 10.62 -0.73
C SER A 149 14.68 9.89 -1.08
N ASN A 150 15.27 9.12 -0.15
CA ASN A 150 16.40 8.23 -0.45
C ASN A 150 15.97 6.96 -1.22
N GLY A 151 14.67 6.68 -1.30
CA GLY A 151 14.12 5.53 -2.05
C GLY A 151 14.21 4.18 -1.34
N SER A 152 14.89 4.08 -0.20
CA SER A 152 14.95 2.86 0.60
C SER A 152 13.64 2.64 1.37
N ILE A 153 13.19 1.38 1.43
CA ILE A 153 12.01 1.00 2.21
C ILE A 153 12.47 0.33 3.49
N PHE A 154 11.94 0.78 4.60
CA PHE A 154 12.21 0.27 5.94
C PHE A 154 11.00 -0.47 6.49
N GLU A 155 11.25 -1.53 7.26
CA GLU A 155 10.23 -2.32 7.95
C GLU A 155 10.49 -2.28 9.46
N HIS A 156 9.41 -2.21 10.25
CA HIS A 156 9.42 -2.26 11.71
C HIS A 156 8.13 -2.92 12.23
N ASP A 157 8.10 -3.22 13.51
CA ASP A 157 6.93 -3.75 14.24
C ASP A 157 5.97 -2.67 14.79
N ALA A 158 6.30 -1.41 14.58
CA ALA A 158 5.49 -0.24 14.93
C ALA A 158 5.53 0.80 13.80
N SER A 159 4.56 1.73 13.78
CA SER A 159 4.52 2.79 12.76
C SER A 159 5.81 3.60 12.76
N LEU A 160 6.41 3.67 11.58
CA LEU A 160 7.60 4.48 11.32
C LEU A 160 7.26 5.87 10.77
N PHE A 161 6.03 6.10 10.30
CA PHE A 161 5.69 7.31 9.56
C PHE A 161 6.03 8.60 10.31
N ALA A 162 5.67 8.68 11.59
CA ALA A 162 5.93 9.88 12.39
C ALA A 162 7.41 10.13 12.70
N SER A 163 8.22 9.05 12.79
CA SER A 163 9.66 9.12 13.09
C SER A 163 10.54 9.09 11.84
N MET A 164 9.95 8.84 10.65
CA MET A 164 10.67 8.78 9.38
C MET A 164 11.14 10.17 8.97
N PRO A 165 12.45 10.42 8.82
CA PRO A 165 12.94 11.66 8.26
C PRO A 165 12.66 11.72 6.76
N GLU A 166 12.47 12.92 6.21
CA GLU A 166 12.30 13.09 4.76
C GLU A 166 13.56 12.74 3.97
N VAL A 167 14.72 12.83 4.61
CA VAL A 167 16.04 12.48 4.08
C VAL A 167 16.85 11.77 5.16
N GLY A 168 17.53 10.68 4.79
CA GLY A 168 18.35 9.91 5.73
C GLY A 168 17.68 8.64 6.22
N GLU A 169 18.25 8.01 7.23
CA GLU A 169 17.75 6.75 7.80
C GLU A 169 16.86 7.01 9.02
N PRO A 170 15.80 6.23 9.24
CA PRO A 170 14.99 6.34 10.44
C PRO A 170 15.76 5.85 11.67
N PRO A 171 15.37 6.27 12.89
CA PRO A 171 16.04 5.87 14.13
C PRO A 171 15.86 4.38 14.47
N SER A 172 14.92 3.71 13.83
CA SER A 172 14.59 2.30 14.04
C SER A 172 14.12 1.64 12.75
N GLY A 173 14.03 0.31 12.75
CA GLY A 173 13.65 -0.45 11.57
C GLY A 173 14.86 -0.99 10.80
N HIS A 174 14.58 -1.80 9.79
CA HIS A 174 15.59 -2.37 8.91
C HIS A 174 15.17 -2.24 7.45
N VAL A 175 16.13 -2.18 6.55
CA VAL A 175 15.88 -2.06 5.11
C VAL A 175 15.28 -3.36 4.58
N VAL A 176 14.17 -3.25 3.85
CA VAL A 176 13.56 -4.37 3.13
C VAL A 176 14.43 -4.71 1.92
N ARG A 177 14.92 -5.94 1.87
CA ARG A 177 15.75 -6.47 0.77
C ARG A 177 14.93 -7.20 -0.28
#